data_624034650c880a5b98fde47bb6813fd9
#
_entry.id   624034650c880a5b98fde47bb6813fd9
#
_cell.length_a   1.000
_cell.length_b   1.000
_cell.length_c   1.000
_cell.angle_alpha   90.00
_cell.angle_beta   90.00
_cell.angle_gamma   90.00
#
_symmetry.space_group_name_H-M   'P 1'
#
loop_
_entity.id
_entity.type
_entity.pdbx_description
1 polymer ?
#
loop_
_entity_poly.entity_id
_entity_poly.type
_entity_poly.pdbx_seq_one_letter_code
_entity_poly.pdbx_strand_id
1 'polypeptide(L)'
;MTAPLASRIALVTGASRGIGYATARALARAGAHVVAVARTQGGLEELDDEIKKDGGSATLVPLNLTDFDGIARLGAALHERHGKLDILVGNAGVAGPSSPLGHIELKPWNDVMAINVTANFQLIRCMEPLLKQSDAGRAVFVTSGAANKAAAYLGPYGASKAALETLVRTWANETASTPIRVNLFNPGPIRTRMRATVFPGEDPMTLDTPEQAAEFIVPMCSPAWGETGKFYDYKTRTLMSFRAPA
;
A
#
# COMPACT_ATOMS: atom_id res chain seq x y z
N MET A 1 -10.16 27.20 -2.81
CA MET A 1 -10.64 25.82 -3.10
C MET A 1 -10.22 24.95 -1.93
N THR A 2 -11.13 24.18 -1.35
CA THR A 2 -10.80 23.21 -0.30
C THR A 2 -9.91 22.09 -0.87
N ALA A 3 -8.92 21.63 -0.10
CA ALA A 3 -8.05 20.53 -0.51
C ALA A 3 -8.87 19.25 -0.80
N PRO A 4 -8.56 18.46 -1.84
CA PRO A 4 -9.41 17.37 -2.33
C PRO A 4 -9.64 16.24 -1.31
N LEU A 5 -8.76 16.11 -0.31
CA LEU A 5 -8.86 15.13 0.77
C LEU A 5 -9.03 15.77 2.15
N ALA A 6 -9.53 17.02 2.20
CA ALA A 6 -9.78 17.70 3.46
C ALA A 6 -10.67 16.87 4.39
N SER A 7 -10.29 16.78 5.67
CA SER A 7 -10.99 16.01 6.72
C SER A 7 -11.02 14.48 6.49
N ARG A 8 -10.23 13.93 5.56
CA ARG A 8 -10.08 12.50 5.37
C ARG A 8 -8.99 11.94 6.28
N ILE A 9 -9.22 10.72 6.79
CA ILE A 9 -8.24 9.96 7.57
C ILE A 9 -7.64 8.88 6.66
N ALA A 10 -6.32 8.92 6.48
CA ALA A 10 -5.60 8.01 5.59
C ALA A 10 -4.60 7.15 6.37
N LEU A 11 -4.71 5.83 6.32
CA LEU A 11 -3.72 4.91 6.85
C LEU A 11 -2.79 4.46 5.73
N VAL A 12 -1.47 4.63 5.92
CA VAL A 12 -0.44 4.23 4.96
C VAL A 12 0.56 3.30 5.63
N THR A 13 0.71 2.08 5.11
CA THR A 13 1.69 1.12 5.61
C THR A 13 3.01 1.19 4.86
N GLY A 14 4.13 0.92 5.55
CA GLY A 14 5.46 1.07 4.98
C GLY A 14 5.82 2.53 4.71
N ALA A 15 5.33 3.45 5.55
CA ALA A 15 5.42 4.90 5.35
C ALA A 15 6.80 5.50 5.65
N SER A 16 7.76 4.74 6.19
CA SER A 16 9.09 5.29 6.58
C SER A 16 10.05 5.51 5.41
N ARG A 17 9.72 5.09 4.18
CA ARG A 17 10.57 5.28 2.99
C ARG A 17 9.85 4.92 1.69
N GLY A 18 10.45 5.34 0.55
CA GLY A 18 10.04 4.94 -0.79
C GLY A 18 8.61 5.34 -1.13
N ILE A 19 7.88 4.47 -1.83
CA ILE A 19 6.54 4.76 -2.34
C ILE A 19 5.57 5.10 -1.19
N GLY A 20 5.63 4.37 -0.06
CA GLY A 20 4.76 4.64 1.09
C GLY A 20 5.01 6.01 1.72
N TYR A 21 6.28 6.42 1.85
CA TYR A 21 6.66 7.75 2.33
C TYR A 21 6.13 8.85 1.41
N ALA A 22 6.43 8.73 0.12
CA ALA A 22 5.98 9.70 -0.88
C ALA A 22 4.44 9.79 -0.95
N THR A 23 3.75 8.65 -0.88
CA THR A 23 2.28 8.59 -0.86
C THR A 23 1.71 9.24 0.40
N ALA A 24 2.26 8.95 1.57
CA ALA A 24 1.83 9.55 2.84
C ALA A 24 1.95 11.08 2.80
N ARG A 25 3.11 11.60 2.36
CA ARG A 25 3.33 13.03 2.20
C ARG A 25 2.38 13.66 1.17
N ALA A 26 2.17 13.00 0.03
CA ALA A 26 1.27 13.49 -1.01
C ALA A 26 -0.20 13.52 -0.55
N LEU A 27 -0.67 12.52 0.21
CA LEU A 27 -2.01 12.51 0.82
C LEU A 27 -2.17 13.63 1.85
N ALA A 28 -1.14 13.89 2.67
CA ALA A 28 -1.14 14.99 3.62
C ALA A 28 -1.22 16.37 2.91
N ARG A 29 -0.44 16.57 1.84
CA ARG A 29 -0.54 17.78 0.98
C ARG A 29 -1.92 17.95 0.34
N ALA A 30 -2.59 16.84 0.04
CA ALA A 30 -3.96 16.84 -0.47
C ALA A 30 -5.03 17.12 0.63
N GLY A 31 -4.61 17.28 1.90
CA GLY A 31 -5.45 17.65 3.03
C GLY A 31 -5.89 16.50 3.95
N ALA A 32 -5.42 15.29 3.73
CA ALA A 32 -5.72 14.17 4.62
C ALA A 32 -4.88 14.22 5.92
N HIS A 33 -5.47 13.77 7.04
CA HIS A 33 -4.69 13.40 8.21
C HIS A 33 -4.12 12.00 8.00
N VAL A 34 -2.80 11.84 8.06
CA VAL A 34 -2.11 10.59 7.72
C VAL A 34 -1.75 9.80 8.98
N VAL A 35 -2.24 8.57 9.07
CA VAL A 35 -1.78 7.58 10.04
C VAL A 35 -0.66 6.78 9.38
N ALA A 36 0.58 7.14 9.71
CA ALA A 36 1.79 6.59 9.09
C ALA A 36 2.30 5.38 9.87
N VAL A 37 2.25 4.19 9.24
CA VAL A 37 2.62 2.92 9.88
C VAL A 37 3.92 2.39 9.31
N ALA A 38 4.92 2.18 10.15
CA ALA A 38 6.18 1.50 9.79
C ALA A 38 6.89 0.96 11.03
N ARG A 39 7.91 0.12 10.83
CA ARG A 39 8.74 -0.41 11.93
C ARG A 39 9.78 0.59 12.44
N THR A 40 10.25 1.47 11.56
CA THR A 40 11.39 2.36 11.82
C THR A 40 10.88 3.71 12.28
N GLN A 41 11.06 4.02 13.56
CA GLN A 41 10.60 5.26 14.17
C GLN A 41 11.23 6.48 13.52
N GLY A 42 12.56 6.55 13.37
CA GLY A 42 13.23 7.71 12.78
C GLY A 42 12.73 8.08 11.37
N GLY A 43 12.43 7.08 10.52
CA GLY A 43 11.86 7.37 9.20
C GLY A 43 10.39 7.83 9.23
N LEU A 44 9.67 7.57 10.33
CA LEU A 44 8.34 8.16 10.56
C LEU A 44 8.45 9.59 11.08
N GLU A 45 9.44 9.87 11.92
CA GLU A 45 9.73 11.23 12.43
C GLU A 45 10.14 12.16 11.28
N GLU A 46 11.04 11.71 10.40
CA GLU A 46 11.41 12.45 9.17
C GLU A 46 10.18 12.74 8.29
N LEU A 47 9.28 11.76 8.14
CA LEU A 47 8.04 11.97 7.39
C LEU A 47 7.13 13.01 8.04
N ASP A 48 6.98 12.96 9.36
CA ASP A 48 6.14 13.90 10.11
C ASP A 48 6.65 15.33 9.99
N ASP A 49 7.97 15.52 10.09
CA ASP A 49 8.61 16.83 9.92
C ASP A 49 8.35 17.39 8.51
N GLU A 50 8.46 16.57 7.47
CA GLU A 50 8.17 17.00 6.10
C GLU A 50 6.66 17.28 5.89
N ILE A 51 5.78 16.48 6.50
CA ILE A 51 4.32 16.71 6.45
C ILE A 51 3.96 18.01 7.16
N LYS A 52 4.52 18.28 8.34
CA LYS A 52 4.32 19.53 9.07
C LYS A 52 4.82 20.75 8.30
N LYS A 53 6.00 20.63 7.69
CA LYS A 53 6.56 21.69 6.84
C LYS A 53 5.68 22.00 5.63
N ASP A 54 4.98 21.00 5.09
CA ASP A 54 4.01 21.16 4.02
C ASP A 54 2.63 21.64 4.53
N GLY A 55 2.46 21.87 5.85
CA GLY A 55 1.21 22.33 6.47
C GLY A 55 0.17 21.24 6.72
N GLY A 56 0.56 19.96 6.60
CA GLY A 56 -0.28 18.78 6.86
C GLY A 56 -0.19 18.29 8.30
N SER A 57 -0.77 17.12 8.55
CA SER A 57 -0.72 16.48 9.86
C SER A 57 -0.61 14.96 9.76
N ALA A 58 0.13 14.32 10.70
CA ALA A 58 0.25 12.89 10.78
C ALA A 58 0.14 12.37 12.22
N THR A 59 -0.20 11.09 12.35
CA THR A 59 -0.04 10.28 13.56
C THR A 59 0.94 9.17 13.23
N LEU A 60 2.04 9.09 13.98
CA LEU A 60 3.07 8.07 13.78
C LEU A 60 2.73 6.82 14.56
N VAL A 61 2.78 5.67 13.89
CA VAL A 61 2.50 4.36 14.49
C VAL A 61 3.68 3.43 14.22
N PRO A 62 4.66 3.36 15.14
CA PRO A 62 5.71 2.36 15.08
C PRO A 62 5.10 0.96 15.30
N LEU A 63 4.93 0.19 14.23
CA LEU A 63 4.31 -1.14 14.27
C LEU A 63 5.00 -2.09 13.30
N ASN A 64 5.36 -3.28 13.79
CA ASN A 64 5.72 -4.38 12.92
C ASN A 64 4.44 -5.07 12.44
N LEU A 65 4.20 -5.13 11.14
CA LEU A 65 2.99 -5.72 10.56
C LEU A 65 2.88 -7.24 10.73
N THR A 66 3.93 -7.91 11.25
CA THR A 66 3.84 -9.30 11.71
C THR A 66 3.27 -9.42 13.14
N ASP A 67 3.10 -8.31 13.87
CA ASP A 67 2.27 -8.23 15.07
C ASP A 67 0.80 -8.04 14.64
N PHE A 68 0.12 -9.16 14.38
CA PHE A 68 -1.26 -9.14 13.89
C PHE A 68 -2.24 -8.61 14.96
N ASP A 69 -1.96 -8.85 16.24
CA ASP A 69 -2.73 -8.27 17.34
C ASP A 69 -2.50 -6.75 17.41
N GLY A 70 -1.30 -6.29 17.08
CA GLY A 70 -0.98 -4.86 16.91
C GLY A 70 -1.80 -4.19 15.82
N ILE A 71 -2.06 -4.88 14.71
CA ILE A 71 -2.96 -4.39 13.65
C ILE A 71 -4.40 -4.27 14.19
N ALA A 72 -4.86 -5.24 14.98
CA ALA A 72 -6.20 -5.19 15.57
C ALA A 72 -6.31 -4.04 16.59
N ARG A 73 -5.30 -3.85 17.45
CA ARG A 73 -5.24 -2.69 18.38
C ARG A 73 -5.23 -1.35 17.63
N LEU A 74 -4.53 -1.25 16.51
CA LEU A 74 -4.56 -0.07 15.66
C LEU A 74 -5.96 0.22 15.12
N GLY A 75 -6.69 -0.80 14.65
CA GLY A 75 -8.08 -0.66 14.22
C GLY A 75 -9.00 -0.13 15.33
N ALA A 76 -8.87 -0.67 16.55
CA ALA A 76 -9.62 -0.22 17.72
C ALA A 76 -9.29 1.26 18.08
N ALA A 77 -8.02 1.63 18.09
CA ALA A 77 -7.58 3.00 18.38
C ALA A 77 -8.07 4.01 17.32
N LEU A 78 -8.09 3.61 16.04
CA LEU A 78 -8.66 4.43 14.96
C LEU A 78 -10.17 4.61 15.13
N HIS A 79 -10.88 3.56 15.52
CA HIS A 79 -12.31 3.65 15.80
C HIS A 79 -12.59 4.62 16.95
N GLU A 80 -11.88 4.47 18.06
CA GLU A 80 -12.03 5.33 19.25
C GLU A 80 -11.74 6.81 18.92
N ARG A 81 -10.68 7.07 18.16
CA ARG A 81 -10.21 8.43 17.90
C ARG A 81 -10.94 9.14 16.76
N HIS A 82 -11.32 8.42 15.72
CA HIS A 82 -11.84 9.00 14.47
C HIS A 82 -13.22 8.48 14.07
N GLY A 83 -13.68 7.36 14.63
CA GLY A 83 -14.94 6.70 14.29
C GLY A 83 -14.97 6.07 12.90
N LYS A 84 -14.00 6.41 12.04
CA LYS A 84 -13.93 5.98 10.63
C LYS A 84 -12.49 5.91 10.12
N LEU A 85 -12.33 5.30 8.96
CA LEU A 85 -11.16 5.42 8.10
C LEU A 85 -11.66 5.75 6.68
N ASP A 86 -11.06 6.73 6.01
CA ASP A 86 -11.45 7.09 4.65
C ASP A 86 -10.56 6.44 3.59
N ILE A 87 -9.26 6.28 3.90
CA ILE A 87 -8.26 5.79 2.94
C ILE A 87 -7.36 4.74 3.59
N LEU A 88 -7.20 3.60 2.92
CA LEU A 88 -6.23 2.57 3.26
C LEU A 88 -5.23 2.38 2.12
N VAL A 89 -3.94 2.60 2.38
CA VAL A 89 -2.87 2.29 1.44
C VAL A 89 -2.03 1.12 1.97
N GLY A 90 -2.27 -0.06 1.42
CA GLY A 90 -1.52 -1.29 1.68
C GLY A 90 -0.23 -1.33 0.86
N ASN A 91 0.81 -0.61 1.31
CA ASN A 91 2.06 -0.48 0.57
C ASN A 91 3.21 -1.32 1.14
N ALA A 92 3.22 -1.59 2.44
CA ALA A 92 4.29 -2.36 3.05
C ALA A 92 4.54 -3.70 2.36
N GLY A 93 5.81 -4.03 2.15
CA GLY A 93 6.20 -5.29 1.54
C GLY A 93 7.70 -5.52 1.61
N VAL A 94 8.09 -6.77 1.39
CA VAL A 94 9.49 -7.21 1.29
C VAL A 94 9.67 -8.10 0.07
N ALA A 95 10.84 -8.02 -0.57
CA ALA A 95 11.13 -8.84 -1.76
C ALA A 95 11.54 -10.27 -1.39
N GLY A 96 12.08 -10.48 -0.18
CA GLY A 96 12.75 -11.72 0.18
C GLY A 96 14.10 -11.88 -0.54
N PRO A 97 14.72 -13.06 -0.44
CA PRO A 97 15.98 -13.34 -1.12
C PRO A 97 15.79 -13.54 -2.63
N SER A 98 16.77 -13.09 -3.41
CA SER A 98 16.88 -13.40 -4.83
C SER A 98 17.66 -14.73 -4.99
N SER A 99 16.95 -15.83 -5.21
CA SER A 99 17.51 -17.18 -5.22
C SER A 99 16.69 -18.13 -6.10
N PRO A 100 17.27 -19.21 -6.64
CA PRO A 100 16.49 -20.29 -7.26
C PRO A 100 15.42 -20.83 -6.29
N LEU A 101 14.23 -21.11 -6.81
CA LEU A 101 13.07 -21.48 -5.99
C LEU A 101 13.36 -22.69 -5.08
N GLY A 102 14.06 -23.70 -5.61
CA GLY A 102 14.42 -24.89 -4.84
C GLY A 102 15.45 -24.66 -3.71
N HIS A 103 16.07 -23.49 -3.65
CA HIS A 103 17.04 -23.12 -2.61
C HIS A 103 16.47 -22.11 -1.59
N ILE A 104 15.20 -21.74 -1.73
CA ILE A 104 14.54 -20.85 -0.77
C ILE A 104 14.22 -21.62 0.51
N GLU A 105 14.80 -21.19 1.62
CA GLU A 105 14.48 -21.74 2.93
C GLU A 105 13.07 -21.33 3.38
N LEU A 106 12.50 -22.12 4.27
CA LEU A 106 11.13 -21.95 4.75
C LEU A 106 10.95 -20.62 5.53
N LYS A 107 11.98 -20.22 6.28
CA LYS A 107 11.91 -18.98 7.07
C LYS A 107 11.78 -17.73 6.18
N PRO A 108 12.65 -17.45 5.20
CA PRO A 108 12.47 -16.32 4.28
C PRO A 108 11.15 -16.37 3.50
N TRP A 109 10.70 -17.56 3.10
CA TRP A 109 9.37 -17.73 2.49
C TRP A 109 8.27 -17.25 3.42
N ASN A 110 8.26 -17.73 4.67
CA ASN A 110 7.26 -17.36 5.66
C ASN A 110 7.29 -15.86 5.98
N ASP A 111 8.47 -15.25 6.08
CA ASP A 111 8.64 -13.81 6.32
C ASP A 111 8.00 -12.97 5.19
N VAL A 112 8.19 -13.40 3.92
CA VAL A 112 7.57 -12.74 2.76
C VAL A 112 6.05 -12.89 2.79
N MET A 113 5.54 -14.09 3.03
CA MET A 113 4.10 -14.35 3.09
C MET A 113 3.43 -13.63 4.26
N ALA A 114 4.08 -13.60 5.43
CA ALA A 114 3.57 -12.91 6.61
C ALA A 114 3.36 -11.40 6.36
N ILE A 115 4.35 -10.73 5.72
CA ILE A 115 4.28 -9.29 5.49
C ILE A 115 3.43 -8.95 4.25
N ASN A 116 3.65 -9.64 3.12
CA ASN A 116 3.02 -9.26 1.86
C ASN A 116 1.58 -9.74 1.74
N VAL A 117 1.21 -10.83 2.42
CA VAL A 117 -0.12 -11.46 2.31
C VAL A 117 -0.88 -11.38 3.62
N THR A 118 -0.39 -12.04 4.69
CA THR A 118 -1.15 -12.17 5.94
C THR A 118 -1.40 -10.81 6.62
N ALA A 119 -0.40 -9.93 6.62
CA ALA A 119 -0.56 -8.59 7.17
C ALA A 119 -1.61 -7.77 6.40
N ASN A 120 -1.65 -7.88 5.06
CA ASN A 120 -2.66 -7.20 4.25
C ASN A 120 -4.06 -7.80 4.46
N PHE A 121 -4.18 -9.13 4.64
CA PHE A 121 -5.43 -9.76 5.06
C PHE A 121 -5.90 -9.21 6.42
N GLN A 122 -5.02 -9.11 7.40
CA GLN A 122 -5.36 -8.54 8.71
C GLN A 122 -5.75 -7.06 8.62
N LEU A 123 -5.07 -6.28 7.79
CA LEU A 123 -5.45 -4.88 7.53
C LEU A 123 -6.86 -4.79 6.92
N ILE A 124 -7.18 -5.61 5.93
CA ILE A 124 -8.54 -5.67 5.35
C ILE A 124 -9.57 -5.97 6.45
N ARG A 125 -9.34 -7.06 7.21
CA ARG A 125 -10.25 -7.50 8.27
C ARG A 125 -10.49 -6.43 9.34
N CYS A 126 -9.44 -5.73 9.77
CA CYS A 126 -9.54 -4.77 10.86
C CYS A 126 -10.00 -3.38 10.40
N MET A 127 -9.74 -3.00 9.14
CA MET A 127 -10.03 -1.66 8.63
C MET A 127 -11.34 -1.58 7.83
N GLU A 128 -11.86 -2.70 7.31
CA GLU A 128 -13.14 -2.70 6.57
C GLU A 128 -14.30 -2.10 7.38
N PRO A 129 -14.51 -2.44 8.68
CA PRO A 129 -15.57 -1.82 9.45
C PRO A 129 -15.47 -0.30 9.53
N LEU A 130 -14.24 0.23 9.58
CA LEU A 130 -13.97 1.67 9.63
C LEU A 130 -14.17 2.33 8.25
N LEU A 131 -13.75 1.66 7.17
CA LEU A 131 -13.98 2.13 5.80
C LEU A 131 -15.48 2.17 5.46
N LYS A 132 -16.28 1.29 6.04
CA LYS A 132 -17.77 1.31 5.90
C LYS A 132 -18.42 2.51 6.58
N GLN A 133 -17.75 3.15 7.56
CA GLN A 133 -18.23 4.39 8.19
C GLN A 133 -17.89 5.64 7.37
N SER A 134 -17.06 5.50 6.34
CA SER A 134 -16.77 6.59 5.41
C SER A 134 -17.86 6.68 4.34
N ASP A 135 -18.22 7.90 3.96
CA ASP A 135 -19.09 8.18 2.80
C ASP A 135 -18.44 7.79 1.47
N ALA A 136 -17.09 7.66 1.45
CA ALA A 136 -16.31 7.32 0.27
C ALA A 136 -15.02 6.58 0.67
N GLY A 137 -15.13 5.37 1.19
CA GLY A 137 -13.97 4.53 1.55
C GLY A 137 -13.11 4.18 0.32
N ARG A 138 -11.80 4.34 0.43
CA ARG A 138 -10.84 4.04 -0.65
C ARG A 138 -9.74 3.13 -0.14
N ALA A 139 -9.46 2.06 -0.87
CA ALA A 139 -8.37 1.14 -0.55
C ALA A 139 -7.50 0.92 -1.80
N VAL A 140 -6.20 1.16 -1.66
CA VAL A 140 -5.21 0.96 -2.72
C VAL A 140 -4.10 0.06 -2.20
N PHE A 141 -3.88 -1.07 -2.87
CA PHE A 141 -2.80 -1.99 -2.52
C PHE A 141 -1.71 -1.97 -3.58
N VAL A 142 -0.47 -1.75 -3.13
CA VAL A 142 0.69 -1.74 -4.01
C VAL A 142 1.11 -3.16 -4.34
N THR A 143 0.90 -3.56 -5.60
CA THR A 143 1.33 -4.84 -6.14
C THR A 143 2.65 -4.74 -6.92
N SER A 144 2.90 -5.65 -7.82
CA SER A 144 4.09 -5.67 -8.67
C SER A 144 3.83 -6.50 -9.93
N GLY A 145 4.43 -6.11 -11.04
CA GLY A 145 4.47 -6.97 -12.22
C GLY A 145 5.11 -8.35 -12.00
N ALA A 146 5.79 -8.57 -10.87
CA ALA A 146 6.29 -9.89 -10.49
C ALA A 146 5.17 -10.91 -10.25
N ALA A 147 3.97 -10.47 -9.89
CA ALA A 147 2.80 -11.33 -9.72
C ALA A 147 2.48 -12.14 -10.98
N ASN A 148 2.68 -11.53 -12.16
CA ASN A 148 2.29 -12.12 -13.45
C ASN A 148 3.48 -12.54 -14.33
N LYS A 149 4.71 -12.02 -14.05
CA LYS A 149 5.88 -12.28 -14.89
C LYS A 149 6.59 -13.60 -14.61
N ALA A 150 6.33 -14.21 -13.45
CA ALA A 150 7.02 -15.42 -13.00
C ALA A 150 8.56 -15.33 -13.15
N ALA A 151 9.11 -14.14 -12.79
CA ALA A 151 10.53 -13.86 -12.99
C ALA A 151 11.41 -14.82 -12.18
N ALA A 152 12.43 -15.38 -12.80
CA ALA A 152 13.42 -16.22 -12.13
C ALA A 152 14.01 -15.50 -10.92
N TYR A 153 14.31 -16.25 -9.87
CA TYR A 153 14.88 -15.79 -8.60
C TYR A 153 13.97 -14.90 -7.72
N LEU A 154 12.74 -14.62 -8.13
CA LEU A 154 11.76 -13.84 -7.36
C LEU A 154 10.53 -14.66 -6.92
N GLY A 155 10.70 -16.00 -6.74
CA GLY A 155 9.60 -16.92 -6.46
C GLY A 155 8.70 -16.49 -5.28
N PRO A 156 9.23 -16.32 -4.05
CA PRO A 156 8.41 -15.91 -2.90
C PRO A 156 7.71 -14.58 -3.11
N TYR A 157 8.43 -13.61 -3.68
CA TYR A 157 7.87 -12.28 -3.96
C TYR A 157 6.73 -12.33 -4.97
N GLY A 158 6.96 -12.99 -6.12
CA GLY A 158 5.94 -13.14 -7.17
C GLY A 158 4.70 -13.85 -6.64
N ALA A 159 4.87 -14.99 -5.95
CA ALA A 159 3.78 -15.73 -5.33
C ALA A 159 2.99 -14.88 -4.33
N SER A 160 3.69 -14.12 -3.47
CA SER A 160 3.03 -13.26 -2.49
C SER A 160 2.23 -12.11 -3.13
N LYS A 161 2.74 -11.52 -4.21
CA LYS A 161 2.01 -10.45 -4.93
C LYS A 161 0.83 -10.99 -5.72
N ALA A 162 0.92 -12.19 -6.30
CA ALA A 162 -0.22 -12.87 -6.92
C ALA A 162 -1.32 -13.19 -5.89
N ALA A 163 -0.94 -13.69 -4.71
CA ALA A 163 -1.87 -13.93 -3.61
C ALA A 163 -2.54 -12.63 -3.14
N LEU A 164 -1.76 -11.53 -2.99
CA LEU A 164 -2.29 -10.21 -2.64
C LEU A 164 -3.30 -9.72 -3.70
N GLU A 165 -3.00 -9.85 -4.98
CA GLU A 165 -3.92 -9.45 -6.06
C GLU A 165 -5.24 -10.20 -5.97
N THR A 166 -5.21 -11.50 -5.69
CA THR A 166 -6.42 -12.30 -5.51
C THR A 166 -7.23 -11.83 -4.29
N LEU A 167 -6.59 -11.62 -3.13
CA LEU A 167 -7.26 -11.10 -1.92
C LEU A 167 -7.95 -9.77 -2.18
N VAL A 168 -7.24 -8.83 -2.79
CA VAL A 168 -7.76 -7.48 -3.05
C VAL A 168 -8.93 -7.51 -4.03
N ARG A 169 -8.87 -8.35 -5.06
CA ARG A 169 -9.96 -8.54 -6.02
C ARG A 169 -11.18 -9.19 -5.39
N THR A 170 -10.98 -10.20 -4.55
CA THR A 170 -12.06 -10.84 -3.79
C THR A 170 -12.77 -9.79 -2.93
N TRP A 171 -12.00 -9.02 -2.17
CA TRP A 171 -12.56 -7.96 -1.33
C TRP A 171 -13.27 -6.86 -2.13
N ALA A 172 -12.75 -6.49 -3.30
CA ALA A 172 -13.42 -5.55 -4.20
C ALA A 172 -14.80 -6.04 -4.66
N ASN A 173 -14.93 -7.35 -4.93
CA ASN A 173 -16.22 -7.96 -5.30
C ASN A 173 -17.19 -8.01 -4.10
N GLU A 174 -16.68 -8.35 -2.91
CA GLU A 174 -17.49 -8.41 -1.68
C GLU A 174 -18.03 -7.04 -1.28
N THR A 175 -17.29 -5.96 -1.59
CA THR A 175 -17.66 -4.59 -1.24
C THR A 175 -18.31 -3.81 -2.39
N ALA A 176 -18.58 -4.44 -3.53
CA ALA A 176 -19.08 -3.78 -4.74
C ALA A 176 -20.40 -2.99 -4.53
N SER A 177 -21.26 -3.45 -3.62
CA SER A 177 -22.54 -2.79 -3.26
C SER A 177 -22.41 -1.72 -2.17
N THR A 178 -21.18 -1.44 -1.70
CA THR A 178 -20.90 -0.44 -0.66
C THR A 178 -20.25 0.81 -1.25
N PRO A 179 -20.08 1.91 -0.49
CA PRO A 179 -19.31 3.07 -0.92
C PRO A 179 -17.81 2.83 -1.06
N ILE A 180 -17.30 1.67 -0.63
CA ILE A 180 -15.87 1.34 -0.68
C ILE A 180 -15.43 1.06 -2.13
N ARG A 181 -14.27 1.61 -2.53
CA ARG A 181 -13.61 1.27 -3.79
C ARG A 181 -12.22 0.73 -3.50
N VAL A 182 -11.96 -0.46 -4.00
CA VAL A 182 -10.75 -1.27 -3.72
C VAL A 182 -10.01 -1.53 -5.01
N ASN A 183 -8.75 -1.13 -5.09
CA ASN A 183 -7.97 -1.24 -6.33
C ASN A 183 -6.51 -1.64 -6.06
N LEU A 184 -5.86 -2.11 -7.11
CA LEU A 184 -4.45 -2.46 -7.15
C LEU A 184 -3.65 -1.40 -7.91
N PHE A 185 -2.45 -1.09 -7.41
CA PHE A 185 -1.49 -0.21 -8.06
C PHE A 185 -0.19 -0.95 -8.32
N ASN A 186 0.19 -1.12 -9.59
CA ASN A 186 1.50 -1.62 -9.99
C ASN A 186 2.43 -0.46 -10.31
N PRO A 187 3.41 -0.15 -9.46
CA PRO A 187 4.34 0.97 -9.69
C PRO A 187 5.35 0.70 -10.81
N GLY A 188 5.54 -0.57 -11.22
CA GLY A 188 6.69 -0.93 -12.05
C GLY A 188 8.03 -0.72 -11.32
N PRO A 189 9.14 -0.54 -12.07
CA PRO A 189 10.45 -0.24 -11.50
C PRO A 189 10.52 1.22 -11.03
N ILE A 190 10.60 1.43 -9.70
CA ILE A 190 10.71 2.74 -9.05
C ILE A 190 12.04 2.80 -8.28
N ARG A 191 12.68 3.96 -8.25
CA ARG A 191 13.91 4.27 -7.53
C ARG A 191 13.73 4.14 -6.02
N THR A 192 13.86 2.91 -5.52
CA THR A 192 13.70 2.57 -4.12
C THR A 192 14.86 1.71 -3.62
N ARG A 193 15.09 1.71 -2.30
CA ARG A 193 16.07 0.80 -1.70
C ARG A 193 15.77 -0.68 -2.02
N MET A 194 14.49 -1.08 -2.03
CA MET A 194 14.10 -2.43 -2.43
C MET A 194 14.56 -2.75 -3.85
N ARG A 195 14.33 -1.84 -4.81
CA ARG A 195 14.76 -2.01 -6.20
C ARG A 195 16.26 -2.17 -6.32
N ALA A 196 17.04 -1.30 -5.67
CA ALA A 196 18.50 -1.37 -5.66
C ALA A 196 19.04 -2.68 -5.05
N THR A 197 18.36 -3.24 -4.04
CA THR A 197 18.73 -4.54 -3.45
C THR A 197 18.47 -5.70 -4.41
N VAL A 198 17.35 -5.69 -5.13
CA VAL A 198 16.94 -6.79 -6.04
C VAL A 198 17.69 -6.71 -7.38
N PHE A 199 18.01 -5.51 -7.85
CA PHE A 199 18.67 -5.23 -9.14
C PHE A 199 19.87 -4.30 -8.95
N PRO A 200 20.97 -4.77 -8.31
CA PRO A 200 22.08 -3.91 -7.90
C PRO A 200 22.90 -3.33 -9.07
N GLY A 201 22.74 -3.89 -10.27
CA GLY A 201 23.42 -3.38 -11.49
C GLY A 201 22.60 -2.37 -12.31
N GLU A 202 21.37 -2.04 -11.86
CA GLU A 202 20.52 -1.09 -12.59
C GLU A 202 20.87 0.35 -12.19
N ASP A 203 21.01 1.24 -13.18
CA ASP A 203 21.20 2.67 -12.90
C ASP A 203 19.93 3.28 -12.31
N PRO A 204 19.94 3.71 -11.04
CA PRO A 204 18.76 4.28 -10.40
C PRO A 204 18.30 5.59 -11.05
N MET A 205 19.15 6.28 -11.81
CA MET A 205 18.79 7.54 -12.47
C MET A 205 17.90 7.33 -13.68
N THR A 206 17.80 6.10 -14.20
CA THR A 206 16.88 5.74 -15.28
C THR A 206 15.46 5.42 -14.79
N LEU A 207 15.26 5.41 -13.47
CA LEU A 207 13.99 5.03 -12.84
C LEU A 207 13.23 6.27 -12.34
N ASP A 208 11.92 6.22 -12.48
CA ASP A 208 11.02 7.20 -11.87
C ASP A 208 11.15 7.18 -10.33
N THR A 209 10.88 8.32 -9.71
CA THR A 209 10.98 8.47 -8.26
C THR A 209 9.71 7.98 -7.55
N PRO A 210 9.78 7.70 -6.24
CA PRO A 210 8.60 7.41 -5.44
C PRO A 210 7.54 8.51 -5.48
N GLU A 211 7.96 9.79 -5.55
CA GLU A 211 7.07 10.95 -5.61
C GLU A 211 6.24 10.93 -6.90
N GLN A 212 6.87 10.66 -8.04
CA GLN A 212 6.18 10.54 -9.32
C GLN A 212 5.14 9.41 -9.30
N ALA A 213 5.45 8.26 -8.67
CA ALA A 213 4.48 7.18 -8.51
C ALA A 213 3.31 7.56 -7.58
N ALA A 214 3.60 8.30 -6.51
CA ALA A 214 2.60 8.74 -5.53
C ALA A 214 1.54 9.67 -6.16
N GLU A 215 1.91 10.50 -7.15
CA GLU A 215 0.97 11.36 -7.89
C GLU A 215 -0.19 10.58 -8.53
N PHE A 216 0.00 9.29 -8.83
CA PHE A 216 -1.04 8.43 -9.42
C PHE A 216 -1.81 7.63 -8.37
N ILE A 217 -1.27 7.46 -7.15
CA ILE A 217 -1.98 6.83 -6.03
C ILE A 217 -3.00 7.80 -5.43
N VAL A 218 -2.66 9.08 -5.28
CA VAL A 218 -3.52 10.09 -4.65
C VAL A 218 -4.89 10.21 -5.33
N PRO A 219 -5.02 10.30 -6.66
CA PRO A 219 -6.32 10.30 -7.33
C PRO A 219 -7.17 9.06 -7.03
N MET A 220 -6.55 7.87 -6.91
CA MET A 220 -7.25 6.62 -6.55
C MET A 220 -7.79 6.64 -5.11
N CYS A 221 -7.27 7.52 -4.26
CA CYS A 221 -7.72 7.76 -2.89
C CYS A 221 -8.79 8.86 -2.78
N SER A 222 -9.12 9.54 -3.87
CA SER A 222 -10.10 10.63 -3.90
C SER A 222 -11.55 10.08 -3.83
N PRO A 223 -12.48 10.79 -3.17
CA PRO A 223 -13.91 10.49 -3.25
C PRO A 223 -14.47 10.45 -4.68
N ALA A 224 -13.86 11.21 -5.60
CA ALA A 224 -14.23 11.23 -7.01
C ALA A 224 -13.84 9.97 -7.78
N TRP A 225 -12.97 9.12 -7.22
CA TRP A 225 -12.59 7.85 -7.85
C TRP A 225 -13.70 6.82 -7.74
N GLY A 226 -14.38 6.50 -8.86
CA GLY A 226 -15.51 5.58 -8.90
C GLY A 226 -15.17 4.10 -9.15
N GLU A 227 -13.95 3.81 -9.62
CA GLU A 227 -13.54 2.47 -10.05
C GLU A 227 -13.23 1.55 -8.86
N THR A 228 -13.62 0.28 -8.97
CA THR A 228 -13.32 -0.79 -8.01
C THR A 228 -12.91 -2.07 -8.73
N GLY A 229 -12.09 -2.92 -8.09
CA GLY A 229 -11.61 -4.18 -8.66
C GLY A 229 -10.63 -3.99 -9.84
N LYS A 230 -10.05 -2.81 -9.96
CA LYS A 230 -9.15 -2.48 -11.07
C LYS A 230 -7.68 -2.59 -10.68
N PHE A 231 -6.87 -2.73 -11.72
CA PHE A 231 -5.42 -2.75 -11.66
C PHE A 231 -4.89 -1.54 -12.44
N TYR A 232 -4.27 -0.60 -11.74
CA TYR A 232 -3.60 0.51 -12.40
C TYR A 232 -2.12 0.16 -12.66
N ASP A 233 -1.73 0.12 -13.92
CA ASP A 233 -0.32 -0.04 -14.33
C ASP A 233 0.31 1.34 -14.53
N TYR A 234 1.20 1.71 -13.63
CA TYR A 234 1.87 3.01 -13.65
C TYR A 234 2.76 3.17 -14.90
N LYS A 235 3.44 2.12 -15.36
CA LYS A 235 4.34 2.21 -16.52
C LYS A 235 3.60 2.54 -17.80
N THR A 236 2.44 1.96 -18.02
CA THR A 236 1.61 2.17 -19.20
C THR A 236 0.55 3.24 -19.02
N ARG A 237 0.36 3.75 -17.78
CA ARG A 237 -0.69 4.70 -17.42
C ARG A 237 -2.09 4.19 -17.72
N THR A 238 -2.29 2.88 -17.61
CA THR A 238 -3.57 2.23 -17.96
C THR A 238 -4.25 1.65 -16.74
N LEU A 239 -5.57 1.81 -16.72
CA LEU A 239 -6.47 1.15 -15.77
C LEU A 239 -7.03 -0.12 -16.44
N MET A 240 -6.71 -1.28 -15.85
CA MET A 240 -7.04 -2.58 -16.42
C MET A 240 -8.09 -3.31 -15.57
N SER A 241 -8.91 -4.12 -16.22
CA SER A 241 -9.79 -5.09 -15.58
C SER A 241 -9.17 -6.48 -15.67
N PHE A 242 -9.33 -7.27 -14.62
CA PHE A 242 -8.99 -8.68 -14.70
C PHE A 242 -10.03 -9.43 -15.53
N ARG A 243 -9.55 -10.32 -16.38
CA ARG A 243 -10.42 -11.27 -17.11
C ARG A 243 -10.31 -12.62 -16.41
N ALA A 244 -11.46 -13.20 -16.06
CA ALA A 244 -11.50 -14.60 -15.65
C ALA A 244 -11.14 -15.49 -16.86
N PRO A 245 -10.46 -16.62 -16.65
CA PRO A 245 -10.39 -17.67 -17.65
C PRO A 245 -11.80 -18.08 -18.07
N ALA A 246 -11.96 -18.44 -19.33
CA ALA A 246 -13.23 -18.95 -19.83
C ALA A 246 -13.57 -20.31 -19.19
#